data_0e50829002e5f3df2a52e6e8a876d48b
#
_entry.id   0e50829002e5f3df2a52e6e8a876d48b
#
_cell.length_a   1.000
_cell.length_b   1.000
_cell.length_c   1.000
_cell.angle_alpha   90.00
_cell.angle_beta   90.00
_cell.angle_gamma   90.00
#
_symmetry.space_group_name_H-M   'P 1'
#
loop_
_entity.id
_entity.type
_entity.pdbx_description
1 polymer ?
#
loop_
_entity_poly.entity_id
_entity_poly.type
_entity_poly.pdbx_seq_one_letter_code
_entity_poly.pdbx_strand_id
1 'polypeptide(L)'
;GHADYVKNMITGAAQMDGAILVVSALDSVMPQTREHVLLARQVGLNYIVVALNKCDAVEDPEMLELVEMEVRELLSKYKFDGDNAKIVQVAALPALNGDEKWKKSIKDLLAALDSEIPEPVREVDKPFLLAVEDVFSIKGRGTVATGRIERGVIKVNDEAEIVGYGKNAKTTVTGVEMFRKQLDQGIAGDNVGCLLRGIDKDGIERGQVLAKPGSITPHTKFKGEVYVLKKEEGGRHTPFFTNYRPQFYIRTTDVTGSVELPEGVKMVMPGDNVTVTVELITPVALEEQMRFAIREGGRTVGAGVVSQILA
;
A
#
# COMPACT_ATOMS: atom_id res chain seq x y z
N GLY A 1 -9.73 -12.83 3.53
CA GLY A 1 -8.91 -12.77 2.31
C GLY A 1 -8.07 -14.04 2.17
N HIS A 2 -7.91 -14.49 0.95
CA HIS A 2 -7.06 -15.64 0.63
C HIS A 2 -5.60 -15.16 0.51
N ALA A 3 -4.63 -16.02 0.85
CA ALA A 3 -3.19 -15.69 0.76
C ALA A 3 -2.77 -15.15 -0.62
N ASP A 4 -3.44 -15.59 -1.68
CA ASP A 4 -3.17 -15.14 -3.05
C ASP A 4 -3.48 -13.65 -3.29
N TYR A 5 -4.30 -13.03 -2.43
CA TYR A 5 -4.65 -11.61 -2.54
C TYR A 5 -3.74 -10.68 -1.74
N VAL A 6 -2.82 -11.20 -0.93
CA VAL A 6 -1.91 -10.40 -0.10
C VAL A 6 -1.05 -9.45 -0.95
N LYS A 7 -0.60 -9.89 -2.11
CA LYS A 7 0.16 -9.05 -3.06
C LYS A 7 -0.66 -7.82 -3.50
N ASN A 8 -1.91 -8.03 -3.88
CA ASN A 8 -2.81 -6.96 -4.29
C ASN A 8 -3.18 -6.05 -3.10
N MET A 9 -3.31 -6.63 -1.91
CA MET A 9 -3.57 -5.87 -0.71
C MET A 9 -2.41 -4.93 -0.33
N ILE A 10 -1.15 -5.39 -0.43
CA ILE A 10 0.00 -4.53 -0.14
C ILE A 10 0.06 -3.36 -1.12
N THR A 11 -0.14 -3.61 -2.41
CA THR A 11 -0.16 -2.56 -3.43
C THR A 11 -1.31 -1.57 -3.18
N GLY A 12 -2.51 -2.08 -2.88
CA GLY A 12 -3.67 -1.24 -2.57
C GLY A 12 -3.54 -0.51 -1.23
N ALA A 13 -2.99 -1.16 -0.20
CA ALA A 13 -2.83 -0.57 1.12
C ALA A 13 -1.84 0.61 1.13
N ALA A 14 -0.81 0.58 0.29
CA ALA A 14 0.13 1.69 0.14
C ALA A 14 -0.54 2.97 -0.39
N GLN A 15 -1.75 2.85 -0.95
CA GLN A 15 -2.52 3.96 -1.52
C GLN A 15 -3.61 4.50 -0.60
N MET A 16 -3.86 3.83 0.52
CA MET A 16 -4.92 4.20 1.45
C MET A 16 -4.45 5.29 2.42
N ASP A 17 -5.31 6.27 2.65
CA ASP A 17 -5.12 7.29 3.69
C ASP A 17 -5.72 6.83 5.04
N GLY A 18 -6.73 5.96 4.99
CA GLY A 18 -7.37 5.29 6.12
C GLY A 18 -8.00 3.97 5.69
N ALA A 19 -8.42 3.13 6.62
CA ALA A 19 -9.06 1.85 6.31
C ALA A 19 -10.29 1.59 7.16
N ILE A 20 -11.24 0.84 6.60
CA ILE A 20 -12.30 0.18 7.33
C ILE A 20 -11.86 -1.28 7.57
N LEU A 21 -11.61 -1.64 8.82
CA LEU A 21 -11.38 -3.02 9.20
C LEU A 21 -12.73 -3.71 9.43
N VAL A 22 -13.10 -4.60 8.53
CA VAL A 22 -14.36 -5.37 8.66
C VAL A 22 -14.08 -6.66 9.43
N VAL A 23 -14.72 -6.82 10.57
CA VAL A 23 -14.65 -8.01 11.42
C VAL A 23 -16.05 -8.59 11.57
N SER A 24 -16.17 -9.92 11.46
CA SER A 24 -17.44 -10.60 11.71
C SER A 24 -17.64 -10.77 13.22
N ALA A 25 -18.76 -10.32 13.75
CA ALA A 25 -19.13 -10.49 15.16
C ALA A 25 -19.28 -11.97 15.55
N LEU A 26 -19.56 -12.86 14.59
CA LEU A 26 -19.68 -14.30 14.82
C LEU A 26 -18.32 -15.01 14.88
N ASP A 27 -17.36 -14.56 14.07
CA ASP A 27 -16.08 -15.26 13.87
C ASP A 27 -14.93 -14.60 14.65
N SER A 28 -15.14 -13.37 15.17
CA SER A 28 -14.17 -12.58 15.89
C SER A 28 -12.86 -12.35 15.10
N VAL A 29 -11.73 -12.23 15.78
CA VAL A 29 -10.41 -11.93 15.23
C VAL A 29 -9.78 -13.18 14.63
N MET A 30 -9.90 -13.36 13.32
CA MET A 30 -9.31 -14.47 12.56
C MET A 30 -7.82 -14.25 12.25
N PRO A 31 -7.06 -15.32 11.88
CA PRO A 31 -5.66 -15.18 11.46
C PRO A 31 -5.46 -14.15 10.33
N GLN A 32 -6.37 -14.13 9.35
CA GLN A 32 -6.34 -13.17 8.25
C GLN A 32 -6.55 -11.73 8.74
N THR A 33 -7.41 -11.49 9.74
CA THR A 33 -7.60 -10.19 10.36
C THR A 33 -6.29 -9.66 10.93
N ARG A 34 -5.53 -10.52 11.61
CA ARG A 34 -4.21 -10.19 12.18
C ARG A 34 -3.21 -9.83 11.10
N GLU A 35 -3.16 -10.61 10.02
CA GLU A 35 -2.27 -10.36 8.87
C GLU A 35 -2.61 -9.03 8.18
N HIS A 36 -3.91 -8.74 7.98
CA HIS A 36 -4.34 -7.49 7.36
C HIS A 36 -3.96 -6.25 8.20
N VAL A 37 -4.16 -6.30 9.51
CA VAL A 37 -3.79 -5.19 10.41
C VAL A 37 -2.26 -5.00 10.44
N LEU A 38 -1.50 -6.09 10.49
CA LEU A 38 -0.04 -6.05 10.41
C LEU A 38 0.44 -5.39 9.11
N LEU A 39 -0.09 -5.85 7.97
CA LEU A 39 0.29 -5.33 6.66
C LEU A 39 -0.11 -3.85 6.49
N ALA A 40 -1.30 -3.47 6.95
CA ALA A 40 -1.74 -2.08 6.95
C ALA A 40 -0.75 -1.19 7.71
N ARG A 41 -0.28 -1.64 8.87
CA ARG A 41 0.73 -0.90 9.64
C ARG A 41 2.08 -0.80 8.93
N GLN A 42 2.52 -1.89 8.29
CA GLN A 42 3.80 -1.93 7.56
C GLN A 42 3.83 -0.96 6.37
N VAL A 43 2.72 -0.82 5.64
CA VAL A 43 2.63 0.14 4.52
C VAL A 43 2.43 1.58 5.00
N GLY A 44 2.35 1.82 6.32
CA GLY A 44 2.31 3.15 6.91
C GLY A 44 0.92 3.71 7.13
N LEU A 45 -0.13 2.87 7.06
CA LEU A 45 -1.47 3.29 7.42
C LEU A 45 -1.52 3.66 8.92
N ASN A 46 -2.14 4.80 9.24
CA ASN A 46 -2.23 5.29 10.61
C ASN A 46 -3.67 5.27 11.17
N TYR A 47 -4.67 5.30 10.30
CA TYR A 47 -6.07 5.47 10.70
C TYR A 47 -6.91 4.27 10.32
N ILE A 48 -7.59 3.68 11.30
CA ILE A 48 -8.50 2.54 11.11
C ILE A 48 -9.80 2.83 11.84
N VAL A 49 -10.91 2.66 11.11
CA VAL A 49 -12.27 2.57 11.67
C VAL A 49 -12.70 1.11 11.56
N VAL A 50 -13.34 0.59 12.58
CA VAL A 50 -13.77 -0.83 12.60
C VAL A 50 -15.26 -0.93 12.30
N ALA A 51 -15.63 -1.75 11.33
CA ALA A 51 -17.00 -2.20 11.10
C ALA A 51 -17.18 -3.62 11.67
N LEU A 52 -17.78 -3.73 12.84
CA LEU A 52 -18.17 -5.02 13.42
C LEU A 52 -19.45 -5.48 12.72
N ASN A 53 -19.32 -6.40 11.78
CA ASN A 53 -20.42 -6.82 10.90
C ASN A 53 -21.10 -8.09 11.36
N LYS A 54 -22.31 -8.35 10.86
CA LYS A 54 -23.20 -9.46 11.24
C LYS A 54 -23.70 -9.37 12.68
N CYS A 55 -23.82 -8.19 13.25
CA CYS A 55 -24.33 -8.00 14.61
C CYS A 55 -25.81 -8.40 14.75
N ASP A 56 -26.55 -8.48 13.63
CA ASP A 56 -27.92 -9.00 13.59
C ASP A 56 -28.04 -10.50 13.95
N ALA A 57 -26.95 -11.24 13.78
CA ALA A 57 -26.91 -12.68 14.03
C ALA A 57 -26.36 -13.06 15.42
N VAL A 58 -25.98 -12.07 16.23
CA VAL A 58 -25.50 -12.28 17.61
C VAL A 58 -26.62 -11.93 18.58
N GLU A 59 -27.07 -12.93 19.34
CA GLU A 59 -28.18 -12.78 20.31
C GLU A 59 -27.70 -12.22 21.65
N ASP A 60 -26.46 -12.54 22.05
CA ASP A 60 -25.89 -12.15 23.33
C ASP A 60 -25.04 -10.87 23.21
N PRO A 61 -25.43 -9.76 23.83
CA PRO A 61 -24.66 -8.52 23.83
C PRO A 61 -23.25 -8.66 24.41
N GLU A 62 -23.03 -9.55 25.38
CA GLU A 62 -21.71 -9.78 26.00
C GLU A 62 -20.71 -10.33 24.97
N MET A 63 -21.18 -11.09 23.99
CA MET A 63 -20.34 -11.56 22.88
C MET A 63 -19.84 -10.41 22.01
N LEU A 64 -20.66 -9.39 21.76
CA LEU A 64 -20.25 -8.22 21.00
C LEU A 64 -19.16 -7.43 21.74
N GLU A 65 -19.32 -7.25 23.06
CA GLU A 65 -18.32 -6.56 23.89
C GLU A 65 -16.99 -7.33 23.90
N LEU A 66 -17.04 -8.67 23.99
CA LEU A 66 -15.84 -9.50 23.94
C LEU A 66 -15.09 -9.35 22.61
N VAL A 67 -15.81 -9.40 21.49
CA VAL A 67 -15.19 -9.20 20.15
C VAL A 67 -14.62 -7.81 20.01
N GLU A 68 -15.29 -6.77 20.51
CA GLU A 68 -14.74 -5.41 20.52
C GLU A 68 -13.44 -5.33 21.32
N MET A 69 -13.35 -5.96 22.48
CA MET A 69 -12.12 -6.02 23.28
C MET A 69 -10.99 -6.71 22.52
N GLU A 70 -11.23 -7.85 21.89
CA GLU A 70 -10.22 -8.57 21.09
C GLU A 70 -9.71 -7.73 19.92
N VAL A 71 -10.60 -6.98 19.27
CA VAL A 71 -10.23 -6.09 18.17
C VAL A 71 -9.36 -4.93 18.68
N ARG A 72 -9.71 -4.31 19.83
CA ARG A 72 -8.91 -3.25 20.45
C ARG A 72 -7.51 -3.73 20.83
N GLU A 73 -7.41 -4.91 21.45
CA GLU A 73 -6.14 -5.54 21.78
C GLU A 73 -5.30 -5.81 20.53
N LEU A 74 -5.92 -6.30 19.45
CA LEU A 74 -5.25 -6.51 18.18
C LEU A 74 -4.68 -5.21 17.62
N LEU A 75 -5.46 -4.15 17.58
CA LEU A 75 -5.04 -2.83 17.08
C LEU A 75 -3.89 -2.28 17.90
N SER A 76 -3.99 -2.31 19.24
CA SER A 76 -2.95 -1.85 20.16
C SER A 76 -1.66 -2.66 20.00
N LYS A 77 -1.74 -3.97 19.83
CA LYS A 77 -0.59 -4.85 19.56
C LYS A 77 0.21 -4.41 18.33
N TYR A 78 -0.47 -3.95 17.28
CA TYR A 78 0.17 -3.46 16.04
C TYR A 78 0.35 -1.94 16.02
N LYS A 79 0.32 -1.28 17.18
CA LYS A 79 0.61 0.15 17.38
C LYS A 79 -0.38 1.10 16.68
N PHE A 80 -1.61 0.68 16.49
CA PHE A 80 -2.74 1.57 16.27
C PHE A 80 -3.30 2.02 17.62
N ASP A 81 -4.06 3.10 17.64
CA ASP A 81 -4.77 3.55 18.85
C ASP A 81 -6.00 2.66 19.09
N GLY A 82 -5.78 1.45 19.61
CA GLY A 82 -6.84 0.45 19.83
C GLY A 82 -7.83 0.88 20.90
N ASP A 83 -7.36 1.58 21.96
CA ASP A 83 -8.21 2.00 23.08
C ASP A 83 -9.27 3.01 22.63
N ASN A 84 -8.90 3.94 21.74
CA ASN A 84 -9.80 4.97 21.22
C ASN A 84 -10.35 4.62 19.81
N ALA A 85 -10.01 3.46 19.25
CA ALA A 85 -10.47 3.08 17.92
C ALA A 85 -11.99 3.12 17.83
N LYS A 86 -12.52 3.76 16.81
CA LYS A 86 -13.95 3.82 16.54
C LYS A 86 -14.42 2.48 15.98
N ILE A 87 -15.27 1.80 16.74
CA ILE A 87 -15.91 0.54 16.35
C ILE A 87 -17.40 0.83 16.15
N VAL A 88 -17.92 0.49 14.97
CA VAL A 88 -19.33 0.64 14.64
C VAL A 88 -19.94 -0.73 14.37
N GLN A 89 -20.96 -1.07 15.15
CA GLN A 89 -21.73 -2.30 14.97
C GLN A 89 -22.65 -2.16 13.77
N VAL A 90 -22.52 -3.07 12.79
CA VAL A 90 -23.26 -3.04 11.54
C VAL A 90 -23.82 -4.42 11.18
N ALA A 91 -24.85 -4.41 10.34
CA ALA A 91 -25.33 -5.61 9.64
C ALA A 91 -25.58 -5.24 8.18
N ALA A 92 -24.56 -5.47 7.34
CA ALA A 92 -24.56 -4.98 5.96
C ALA A 92 -25.69 -5.59 5.12
N LEU A 93 -25.97 -6.88 5.27
CA LEU A 93 -27.01 -7.56 4.48
C LEU A 93 -28.43 -7.07 4.82
N PRO A 94 -28.87 -6.97 6.09
CA PRO A 94 -30.14 -6.36 6.45
C PRO A 94 -30.24 -4.88 6.00
N ALA A 95 -29.14 -4.11 6.14
CA ALA A 95 -29.12 -2.72 5.67
C ALA A 95 -29.39 -2.63 4.16
N LEU A 96 -28.74 -3.51 3.37
CA LEU A 96 -28.94 -3.59 1.93
C LEU A 96 -30.37 -3.96 1.56
N ASN A 97 -31.00 -4.83 2.35
CA ASN A 97 -32.40 -5.28 2.18
C ASN A 97 -33.44 -4.27 2.69
N GLY A 98 -33.01 -3.13 3.22
CA GLY A 98 -33.92 -2.04 3.53
C GLY A 98 -34.23 -1.85 5.02
N ASP A 99 -33.60 -2.61 5.94
CA ASP A 99 -33.79 -2.44 7.38
C ASP A 99 -33.26 -1.07 7.84
N GLU A 100 -34.15 -0.24 8.37
CA GLU A 100 -33.84 1.15 8.73
C GLU A 100 -32.85 1.27 9.91
N LYS A 101 -32.88 0.33 10.88
CA LYS A 101 -31.92 0.28 11.98
C LYS A 101 -30.50 0.12 11.43
N TRP A 102 -30.32 -0.85 10.54
CA TRP A 102 -29.02 -1.18 9.99
C TRP A 102 -28.56 -0.21 8.90
N LYS A 103 -29.47 0.42 8.17
CA LYS A 103 -29.15 1.57 7.30
C LYS A 103 -28.59 2.74 8.10
N LYS A 104 -29.14 3.01 9.29
CA LYS A 104 -28.62 4.04 10.18
C LYS A 104 -27.20 3.71 10.62
N SER A 105 -26.91 2.47 11.02
CA SER A 105 -25.56 2.07 11.44
C SER A 105 -24.52 2.20 10.31
N ILE A 106 -24.91 1.98 9.05
CA ILE A 106 -24.01 2.26 7.91
C ILE A 106 -23.75 3.78 7.77
N LYS A 107 -24.75 4.63 8.00
CA LYS A 107 -24.54 6.09 8.03
C LYS A 107 -23.62 6.51 9.18
N ASP A 108 -23.77 5.87 10.35
CA ASP A 108 -22.90 6.12 11.49
C ASP A 108 -21.43 5.68 11.19
N LEU A 109 -21.24 4.59 10.43
CA LEU A 109 -19.93 4.19 9.94
C LEU A 109 -19.32 5.23 8.99
N LEU A 110 -20.12 5.79 8.06
CA LEU A 110 -19.63 6.86 7.18
C LEU A 110 -19.27 8.11 7.97
N ALA A 111 -20.10 8.52 8.94
CA ALA A 111 -19.80 9.65 9.82
C ALA A 111 -18.51 9.40 10.65
N ALA A 112 -18.27 8.15 11.07
CA ALA A 112 -17.04 7.77 11.74
C ALA A 112 -15.80 7.91 10.84
N LEU A 113 -15.91 7.62 9.55
CA LEU A 113 -14.80 7.87 8.61
C LEU A 113 -14.47 9.36 8.52
N ASP A 114 -15.49 10.21 8.43
CA ASP A 114 -15.32 11.67 8.32
C ASP A 114 -14.73 12.28 9.60
N SER A 115 -14.98 11.69 10.78
CA SER A 115 -14.47 12.19 12.07
C SER A 115 -13.09 11.66 12.44
N GLU A 116 -12.79 10.39 12.12
CA GLU A 116 -11.60 9.70 12.60
C GLU A 116 -10.43 9.72 11.60
N ILE A 117 -10.71 9.90 10.32
CA ILE A 117 -9.69 9.94 9.28
C ILE A 117 -9.49 11.40 8.86
N PRO A 118 -8.36 12.04 9.25
CA PRO A 118 -8.10 13.41 8.87
C PRO A 118 -7.93 13.56 7.36
N GLU A 119 -8.26 14.72 6.84
CA GLU A 119 -7.99 15.03 5.44
C GLU A 119 -6.49 14.95 5.17
N PRO A 120 -6.05 14.11 4.24
CA PRO A 120 -4.62 13.89 4.00
C PRO A 120 -3.97 15.11 3.36
N VAL A 121 -2.77 15.44 3.81
CA VAL A 121 -1.96 16.50 3.19
C VAL A 121 -1.51 16.01 1.81
N ARG A 122 -1.91 16.73 0.75
CA ARG A 122 -1.55 16.43 -0.63
C ARG A 122 -0.35 17.26 -1.06
N GLU A 123 0.72 16.62 -1.48
CA GLU A 123 1.97 17.26 -1.93
C GLU A 123 1.84 17.76 -3.39
N VAL A 124 0.92 18.68 -3.64
CA VAL A 124 0.61 19.19 -5.00
C VAL A 124 1.71 20.07 -5.60
N ASP A 125 2.55 20.68 -4.78
CA ASP A 125 3.63 21.58 -5.22
C ASP A 125 4.92 20.84 -5.62
N LYS A 126 5.01 19.54 -5.34
CA LYS A 126 6.14 18.71 -5.76
C LYS A 126 6.04 18.32 -7.24
N PRO A 127 7.15 17.92 -7.89
CA PRO A 127 7.12 17.39 -9.24
C PRO A 127 6.19 16.16 -9.33
N PHE A 128 5.35 16.10 -10.37
CA PHE A 128 4.42 15.01 -10.61
C PHE A 128 5.09 13.64 -10.57
N LEU A 129 4.44 12.68 -9.90
CA LEU A 129 4.81 11.28 -9.91
C LEU A 129 3.58 10.39 -9.69
N LEU A 130 3.42 9.41 -10.58
CA LEU A 130 2.39 8.37 -10.52
C LEU A 130 3.07 7.00 -10.57
N ALA A 131 2.83 6.15 -9.57
CA ALA A 131 3.27 4.76 -9.60
C ALA A 131 2.33 3.93 -10.50
N VAL A 132 2.87 3.30 -11.54
CA VAL A 132 2.08 2.51 -12.51
C VAL A 132 1.64 1.20 -11.87
N GLU A 133 0.32 0.99 -11.82
CA GLU A 133 -0.31 -0.21 -11.26
C GLU A 133 -0.77 -1.18 -12.34
N ASP A 134 -1.34 -0.64 -13.41
CA ASP A 134 -1.82 -1.43 -14.52
C ASP A 134 -1.73 -0.65 -15.83
N VAL A 135 -1.71 -1.37 -16.95
CA VAL A 135 -1.57 -0.80 -18.29
C VAL A 135 -2.60 -1.42 -19.22
N PHE A 136 -3.40 -0.56 -19.82
CA PHE A 136 -4.45 -0.95 -20.75
C PHE A 136 -4.21 -0.38 -22.15
N SER A 137 -4.54 -1.13 -23.16
CA SER A 137 -4.64 -0.60 -24.53
C SER A 137 -6.10 -0.38 -24.89
N ILE A 138 -6.44 0.85 -25.27
CA ILE A 138 -7.78 1.20 -25.73
C ILE A 138 -7.75 1.33 -27.24
N LYS A 139 -8.49 0.47 -27.93
CA LYS A 139 -8.56 0.49 -29.41
C LYS A 139 -8.94 1.86 -29.95
N GLY A 140 -8.10 2.44 -30.79
CA GLY A 140 -8.29 3.76 -31.39
C GLY A 140 -7.97 4.97 -30.50
N ARG A 141 -7.59 4.76 -29.22
CA ARG A 141 -7.21 5.84 -28.29
C ARG A 141 -5.74 5.77 -27.85
N GLY A 142 -5.17 4.58 -27.70
CA GLY A 142 -3.78 4.38 -27.30
C GLY A 142 -3.61 3.65 -25.97
N THR A 143 -2.47 3.79 -25.36
CA THR A 143 -2.10 3.15 -24.10
C THR A 143 -2.50 4.03 -22.91
N VAL A 144 -3.10 3.42 -21.90
CA VAL A 144 -3.48 4.06 -20.63
C VAL A 144 -2.69 3.41 -19.51
N ALA A 145 -1.93 4.20 -18.78
CA ALA A 145 -1.31 3.82 -17.52
C ALA A 145 -2.19 4.26 -16.36
N THR A 146 -2.53 3.35 -15.47
CA THR A 146 -3.33 3.64 -14.27
C THR A 146 -2.48 3.58 -13.02
N GLY A 147 -2.82 4.40 -12.04
CA GLY A 147 -2.18 4.39 -10.73
C GLY A 147 -2.59 5.58 -9.87
N ARG A 148 -2.09 5.59 -8.64
CA ARG A 148 -2.23 6.75 -7.76
C ARG A 148 -1.16 7.79 -8.07
N ILE A 149 -1.57 9.04 -8.13
CA ILE A 149 -0.63 10.17 -8.12
C ILE A 149 -0.08 10.31 -6.68
N GLU A 150 1.19 10.02 -6.50
CA GLU A 150 1.86 10.13 -5.20
C GLU A 150 2.07 11.60 -4.80
N ARG A 151 2.45 12.43 -5.77
CA ARG A 151 2.73 13.85 -5.59
C ARG A 151 2.55 14.64 -6.88
N GLY A 152 2.42 15.94 -6.75
CA GLY A 152 2.33 16.88 -7.86
C GLY A 152 0.97 16.91 -8.52
N VAL A 153 0.97 17.51 -9.70
CA VAL A 153 -0.20 17.69 -10.57
C VAL A 153 0.17 17.28 -11.98
N ILE A 154 -0.71 16.61 -12.69
CA ILE A 154 -0.61 16.33 -14.13
C ILE A 154 -1.81 16.93 -14.85
N LYS A 155 -1.56 17.65 -15.93
CA LYS A 155 -2.60 18.23 -16.79
C LYS A 155 -2.60 17.55 -18.15
N VAL A 156 -3.72 17.66 -18.84
CA VAL A 156 -3.81 17.24 -20.23
C VAL A 156 -2.83 18.07 -21.07
N ASN A 157 -2.05 17.41 -21.91
CA ASN A 157 -0.94 17.88 -22.73
C ASN A 157 0.39 18.14 -21.99
N ASP A 158 0.49 17.81 -20.71
CA ASP A 158 1.79 17.85 -20.03
C ASP A 158 2.72 16.75 -20.55
N GLU A 159 4.02 17.08 -20.59
CA GLU A 159 5.07 16.10 -20.84
C GLU A 159 5.31 15.25 -19.59
N ALA A 160 5.49 13.96 -19.79
CA ALA A 160 5.83 13.00 -18.74
C ALA A 160 6.94 12.06 -19.21
N GLU A 161 7.63 11.45 -18.25
CA GLU A 161 8.68 10.46 -18.49
C GLU A 161 8.32 9.16 -17.77
N ILE A 162 8.44 8.05 -18.50
CA ILE A 162 8.34 6.70 -17.95
C ILE A 162 9.72 6.34 -17.42
N VAL A 163 9.83 5.95 -16.15
CA VAL A 163 11.11 5.67 -15.47
C VAL A 163 11.07 4.32 -14.78
N GLY A 164 12.11 3.52 -14.97
CA GLY A 164 12.29 2.21 -14.32
C GLY A 164 12.61 1.11 -15.32
N TYR A 165 13.13 -0.01 -14.82
CA TYR A 165 13.47 -1.23 -15.58
C TYR A 165 14.47 -1.01 -16.73
N GLY A 166 15.31 0.03 -16.64
CA GLY A 166 16.30 0.37 -17.68
C GLY A 166 15.68 0.91 -18.96
N LYS A 167 14.38 1.20 -18.98
CA LYS A 167 13.67 1.79 -20.11
C LYS A 167 13.12 3.14 -19.70
N ASN A 168 13.69 4.21 -20.20
CA ASN A 168 13.17 5.56 -20.01
C ASN A 168 12.60 6.06 -21.34
N ALA A 169 11.38 6.55 -21.32
CA ALA A 169 10.73 7.09 -22.50
C ALA A 169 9.95 8.37 -22.15
N LYS A 170 10.06 9.38 -23.00
CA LYS A 170 9.25 10.60 -22.89
C LYS A 170 7.93 10.41 -23.63
N THR A 171 6.88 10.95 -23.07
CA THR A 171 5.53 10.93 -23.64
C THR A 171 4.78 12.21 -23.30
N THR A 172 3.62 12.40 -23.90
CA THR A 172 2.67 13.45 -23.55
C THR A 172 1.40 12.79 -23.02
N VAL A 173 0.89 13.25 -21.90
CA VAL A 173 -0.39 12.83 -21.36
C VAL A 173 -1.52 13.52 -22.14
N THR A 174 -2.24 12.79 -22.98
CA THR A 174 -3.30 13.34 -23.84
C THR A 174 -4.70 13.28 -23.22
N GLY A 175 -4.81 12.65 -22.06
CA GLY A 175 -6.07 12.58 -21.30
C GLY A 175 -5.80 12.08 -19.90
N VAL A 176 -6.58 12.58 -18.96
CA VAL A 176 -6.63 12.13 -17.57
C VAL A 176 -8.07 11.69 -17.27
N GLU A 177 -8.25 10.49 -16.73
CA GLU A 177 -9.58 9.94 -16.48
C GLU A 177 -9.65 9.34 -15.08
N MET A 178 -10.73 9.59 -14.36
CA MET A 178 -11.03 9.02 -13.04
C MET A 178 -12.52 8.62 -13.00
N PHE A 179 -12.82 7.38 -12.58
CA PHE A 179 -14.19 6.85 -12.51
C PHE A 179 -14.99 7.05 -13.80
N ARG A 180 -14.39 6.83 -14.98
CA ARG A 180 -14.95 7.03 -16.32
C ARG A 180 -15.34 8.49 -16.64
N LYS A 181 -14.80 9.45 -15.89
CA LYS A 181 -14.93 10.88 -16.18
C LYS A 181 -13.60 11.43 -16.63
N GLN A 182 -13.62 12.20 -17.70
CA GLN A 182 -12.44 12.94 -18.16
C GLN A 182 -12.24 14.15 -17.23
N LEU A 183 -10.97 14.38 -16.88
CA LEU A 183 -10.52 15.49 -16.06
C LEU A 183 -9.54 16.34 -16.84
N ASP A 184 -9.53 17.63 -16.56
CA ASP A 184 -8.51 18.55 -17.11
C ASP A 184 -7.14 18.33 -16.45
N GLN A 185 -7.15 17.87 -15.20
CA GLN A 185 -5.95 17.56 -14.41
C GLN A 185 -6.22 16.48 -13.36
N GLY A 186 -5.17 15.78 -12.94
CA GLY A 186 -5.12 14.93 -11.75
C GLY A 186 -4.15 15.51 -10.73
N ILE A 187 -4.44 15.36 -9.44
CA ILE A 187 -3.63 15.88 -8.33
C ILE A 187 -3.17 14.76 -7.41
N ALA A 188 -2.15 15.05 -6.60
CA ALA A 188 -1.66 14.11 -5.57
C ALA A 188 -2.81 13.51 -4.78
N GLY A 189 -2.84 12.19 -4.67
CA GLY A 189 -3.88 11.38 -4.02
C GLY A 189 -4.94 10.81 -4.95
N ASP A 190 -5.10 11.33 -6.17
CA ASP A 190 -6.06 10.80 -7.13
C ASP A 190 -5.58 9.48 -7.73
N ASN A 191 -6.52 8.53 -7.91
CA ASN A 191 -6.31 7.34 -8.71
C ASN A 191 -6.83 7.62 -10.13
N VAL A 192 -5.91 7.70 -11.08
CA VAL A 192 -6.22 8.12 -12.44
C VAL A 192 -5.70 7.15 -13.49
N GLY A 193 -6.31 7.21 -14.67
CA GLY A 193 -5.76 6.67 -15.90
C GLY A 193 -5.21 7.81 -16.76
N CYS A 194 -3.92 7.75 -17.09
CA CYS A 194 -3.26 8.69 -18.00
C CYS A 194 -3.16 8.08 -19.39
N LEU A 195 -3.76 8.73 -20.38
CA LEU A 195 -3.65 8.35 -21.78
C LEU A 195 -2.33 8.89 -22.35
N LEU A 196 -1.48 8.00 -22.86
CA LEU A 196 -0.11 8.30 -23.28
C LEU A 196 0.01 8.36 -24.81
N ARG A 197 0.66 9.40 -25.33
CA ARG A 197 0.91 9.57 -26.76
C ARG A 197 2.14 8.78 -27.20
N GLY A 198 1.99 7.97 -28.26
CA GLY A 198 3.13 7.31 -28.91
C GLY A 198 3.80 6.22 -28.08
N ILE A 199 3.12 5.73 -27.04
CA ILE A 199 3.57 4.61 -26.21
C ILE A 199 2.70 3.41 -26.52
N ASP A 200 3.32 2.33 -26.94
CA ASP A 200 2.65 1.03 -27.08
C ASP A 200 2.50 0.36 -25.70
N LYS A 201 1.59 -0.62 -25.61
CA LYS A 201 1.33 -1.35 -24.36
C LYS A 201 2.60 -1.94 -23.74
N ASP A 202 3.54 -2.41 -24.58
CA ASP A 202 4.81 -3.01 -24.15
C ASP A 202 5.90 -1.97 -23.84
N GLY A 203 5.61 -0.69 -24.06
CA GLY A 203 6.50 0.44 -23.77
C GLY A 203 6.41 0.96 -22.33
N ILE A 204 5.43 0.49 -21.57
CA ILE A 204 5.23 0.80 -20.15
C ILE A 204 4.67 -0.43 -19.43
N GLU A 205 5.08 -0.63 -18.20
CA GLU A 205 4.64 -1.78 -17.41
C GLU A 205 4.46 -1.43 -15.92
N ARG A 206 3.69 -2.26 -15.23
CA ARG A 206 3.51 -2.15 -13.78
C ARG A 206 4.87 -2.13 -13.07
N GLY A 207 5.02 -1.23 -12.09
CA GLY A 207 6.23 -1.07 -11.29
C GLY A 207 7.14 0.05 -11.77
N GLN A 208 6.97 0.53 -13.01
CA GLN A 208 7.55 1.80 -13.44
C GLN A 208 6.78 2.98 -12.84
N VAL A 209 7.32 4.17 -12.99
CA VAL A 209 6.63 5.41 -12.64
C VAL A 209 6.45 6.28 -13.87
N LEU A 210 5.35 7.03 -13.89
CA LEU A 210 5.16 8.16 -14.81
C LEU A 210 5.43 9.42 -14.00
N ALA A 211 6.41 10.21 -14.41
CA ALA A 211 6.91 11.34 -13.63
C ALA A 211 7.13 12.59 -14.49
N LYS A 212 7.29 13.75 -13.84
CA LYS A 212 7.77 14.94 -14.51
C LYS A 212 9.18 14.66 -15.06
N PRO A 213 9.48 15.00 -16.34
CA PRO A 213 10.78 14.69 -16.93
C PRO A 213 11.97 15.15 -16.08
N GLY A 214 12.90 14.24 -15.82
CA GLY A 214 14.12 14.50 -15.04
C GLY A 214 13.92 14.66 -13.52
N SER A 215 12.72 14.40 -12.98
CA SER A 215 12.44 14.57 -11.55
C SER A 215 12.75 13.37 -10.68
N ILE A 216 12.96 12.21 -11.27
CA ILE A 216 13.34 10.96 -10.59
C ILE A 216 14.22 10.12 -11.49
N THR A 217 15.12 9.35 -10.91
CA THR A 217 16.04 8.44 -11.63
C THR A 217 15.86 7.00 -11.13
N PRO A 218 16.10 6.01 -12.01
CA PRO A 218 16.12 4.62 -11.60
C PRO A 218 17.46 4.25 -10.96
N HIS A 219 17.43 3.45 -9.92
CA HIS A 219 18.58 3.01 -9.16
C HIS A 219 18.55 1.52 -8.90
N THR A 220 19.74 0.91 -8.74
CA THR A 220 19.90 -0.51 -8.39
C THR A 220 20.48 -0.70 -6.99
N LYS A 221 21.18 0.28 -6.43
CA LYS A 221 21.90 0.09 -5.17
C LYS A 221 21.59 1.19 -4.16
N PHE A 222 21.23 0.77 -2.94
CA PHE A 222 20.90 1.70 -1.86
C PHE A 222 21.23 1.12 -0.49
N LYS A 223 21.34 1.98 0.52
CA LYS A 223 21.29 1.58 1.93
C LYS A 223 19.88 1.68 2.45
N GLY A 224 19.45 0.71 3.24
CA GLY A 224 18.15 0.69 3.88
C GLY A 224 18.26 0.38 5.38
N GLU A 225 17.53 1.14 6.17
CA GLU A 225 17.29 0.79 7.58
C GLU A 225 16.13 -0.20 7.61
N VAL A 226 16.40 -1.42 8.10
CA VAL A 226 15.48 -2.55 8.04
C VAL A 226 15.15 -3.05 9.44
N TYR A 227 13.87 -3.24 9.71
CA TYR A 227 13.38 -4.06 10.82
C TYR A 227 13.00 -5.44 10.30
N VAL A 228 13.55 -6.48 10.92
CA VAL A 228 13.26 -7.88 10.59
C VAL A 228 12.15 -8.40 11.47
N LEU A 229 11.03 -8.79 10.87
CA LEU A 229 9.85 -9.24 11.60
C LEU A 229 10.12 -10.55 12.35
N LYS A 230 9.65 -10.61 13.60
CA LYS A 230 9.67 -11.82 14.44
C LYS A 230 8.66 -12.85 13.94
N LYS A 231 8.84 -14.10 14.39
CA LYS A 231 7.90 -15.19 14.09
C LYS A 231 6.47 -14.87 14.53
N GLU A 232 6.30 -14.26 15.70
CA GLU A 232 5.01 -13.86 16.25
C GLU A 232 4.33 -12.74 15.45
N GLU A 233 5.12 -12.01 14.65
CA GLU A 233 4.65 -10.97 13.73
C GLU A 233 4.41 -11.51 12.30
N GLY A 234 4.44 -12.84 12.12
CA GLY A 234 4.31 -13.49 10.82
C GLY A 234 5.61 -13.55 10.01
N GLY A 235 6.72 -13.08 10.59
CA GLY A 235 8.02 -13.01 9.95
C GLY A 235 8.83 -14.30 9.99
N ARG A 236 10.16 -14.16 10.00
CA ARG A 236 11.12 -15.28 10.02
C ARG A 236 11.28 -15.85 11.42
N HIS A 237 11.73 -17.10 11.47
CA HIS A 237 12.17 -17.77 12.71
C HIS A 237 13.66 -18.12 12.67
N THR A 238 14.35 -17.85 11.54
CA THR A 238 15.77 -18.10 11.34
C THR A 238 16.50 -16.80 10.96
N PRO A 239 17.78 -16.66 11.31
CA PRO A 239 18.57 -15.52 10.87
C PRO A 239 18.80 -15.55 9.36
N PHE A 240 19.23 -14.42 8.80
CA PHE A 240 19.79 -14.36 7.47
C PHE A 240 21.22 -13.80 7.49
N PHE A 241 21.95 -14.03 6.41
CA PHE A 241 23.36 -13.72 6.25
C PHE A 241 23.56 -12.83 5.02
N THR A 242 24.77 -12.32 4.83
CA THR A 242 25.17 -11.65 3.58
C THR A 242 24.88 -12.54 2.37
N ASN A 243 24.47 -11.92 1.27
CA ASN A 243 23.97 -12.57 0.05
C ASN A 243 22.56 -13.17 0.17
N TYR A 244 21.81 -12.85 1.22
CA TYR A 244 20.37 -13.13 1.28
C TYR A 244 19.65 -12.48 0.11
N ARG A 245 18.79 -13.21 -0.60
CA ARG A 245 18.13 -12.79 -1.84
C ARG A 245 16.62 -12.85 -1.77
N PRO A 246 15.97 -11.94 -1.04
CA PRO A 246 14.51 -11.83 -0.99
C PRO A 246 13.95 -11.01 -2.14
N GLN A 247 12.63 -10.85 -2.13
CA GLN A 247 11.92 -9.86 -2.95
C GLN A 247 11.73 -8.55 -2.19
N PHE A 248 12.02 -7.45 -2.85
CA PHE A 248 11.79 -6.09 -2.37
C PHE A 248 10.53 -5.55 -3.03
N TYR A 249 9.56 -5.18 -2.21
CA TYR A 249 8.33 -4.53 -2.65
C TYR A 249 8.52 -3.03 -2.51
N ILE A 250 8.59 -2.34 -3.64
CA ILE A 250 8.88 -0.92 -3.77
C ILE A 250 7.79 -0.31 -4.63
N ARG A 251 6.94 0.58 -4.08
CA ARG A 251 5.73 1.07 -4.77
C ARG A 251 4.88 -0.09 -5.28
N THR A 252 4.71 -0.17 -6.60
CA THR A 252 3.86 -1.18 -7.26
C THR A 252 4.64 -2.37 -7.81
N THR A 253 5.98 -2.40 -7.62
CA THR A 253 6.85 -3.47 -8.10
C THR A 253 7.29 -4.44 -7.01
N ASP A 254 7.62 -5.64 -7.43
CA ASP A 254 8.39 -6.62 -6.67
C ASP A 254 9.66 -6.99 -7.46
N VAL A 255 10.81 -6.75 -6.88
CA VAL A 255 12.11 -7.01 -7.51
C VAL A 255 13.02 -7.79 -6.58
N THR A 256 13.72 -8.78 -7.12
CA THR A 256 14.73 -9.52 -6.36
C THR A 256 15.97 -8.64 -6.13
N GLY A 257 16.50 -8.68 -4.92
CA GLY A 257 17.74 -8.00 -4.60
C GLY A 257 18.61 -8.82 -3.66
N SER A 258 19.91 -8.58 -3.65
CA SER A 258 20.85 -9.15 -2.68
C SER A 258 21.08 -8.18 -1.53
N VAL A 259 21.18 -8.73 -0.33
CA VAL A 259 21.45 -7.99 0.90
C VAL A 259 22.90 -8.21 1.32
N GLU A 260 23.63 -7.11 1.51
CA GLU A 260 24.97 -7.10 2.09
C GLU A 260 24.88 -6.50 3.50
N LEU A 261 25.38 -7.24 4.48
CA LEU A 261 25.40 -6.82 5.88
C LEU A 261 26.59 -5.88 6.14
N PRO A 262 26.47 -4.95 7.10
CA PRO A 262 27.56 -4.06 7.47
C PRO A 262 28.75 -4.83 8.04
N GLU A 263 29.93 -4.24 7.94
CA GLU A 263 31.18 -4.83 8.45
C GLU A 263 31.04 -5.21 9.93
N GLY A 264 31.49 -6.43 10.27
CA GLY A 264 31.39 -6.97 11.62
C GLY A 264 30.09 -7.67 11.96
N VAL A 265 29.01 -7.49 11.17
CA VAL A 265 27.74 -8.18 11.36
C VAL A 265 27.73 -9.48 10.56
N LYS A 266 27.77 -10.62 11.26
CA LYS A 266 27.76 -11.94 10.62
C LYS A 266 26.36 -12.42 10.22
N MET A 267 25.36 -12.08 10.98
CA MET A 267 23.97 -12.47 10.77
C MET A 267 23.01 -11.44 11.37
N VAL A 268 21.78 -11.47 10.93
CA VAL A 268 20.66 -10.64 11.44
C VAL A 268 19.55 -11.56 11.90
N MET A 269 19.10 -11.35 13.16
CA MET A 269 18.06 -12.15 13.80
C MET A 269 16.67 -11.54 13.57
N PRO A 270 15.61 -12.35 13.59
CA PRO A 270 14.25 -11.81 13.70
C PRO A 270 14.10 -10.89 14.93
N GLY A 271 13.59 -9.68 14.70
CA GLY A 271 13.46 -8.63 15.72
C GLY A 271 14.57 -7.59 15.72
N ASP A 272 15.62 -7.78 14.93
CA ASP A 272 16.71 -6.82 14.82
C ASP A 272 16.34 -5.62 13.93
N ASN A 273 16.95 -4.47 14.27
CA ASN A 273 17.07 -3.33 13.37
C ASN A 273 18.50 -3.28 12.83
N VAL A 274 18.63 -3.18 11.51
CA VAL A 274 19.94 -3.18 10.86
C VAL A 274 19.95 -2.28 9.64
N THR A 275 21.06 -1.59 9.42
CA THR A 275 21.31 -0.89 8.15
C THR A 275 22.00 -1.86 7.19
N VAL A 276 21.39 -2.12 6.06
CA VAL A 276 21.89 -3.04 5.03
C VAL A 276 22.16 -2.31 3.72
N THR A 277 23.08 -2.83 2.93
CA THR A 277 23.22 -2.45 1.52
C THR A 277 22.43 -3.43 0.68
N VAL A 278 21.57 -2.91 -0.17
CA VAL A 278 20.72 -3.67 -1.08
C VAL A 278 21.14 -3.40 -2.52
N GLU A 279 21.29 -4.48 -3.30
CA GLU A 279 21.53 -4.42 -4.73
C GLU A 279 20.43 -5.17 -5.48
N LEU A 280 19.60 -4.42 -6.20
CA LEU A 280 18.48 -4.94 -6.97
C LEU A 280 18.95 -5.48 -8.33
N ILE A 281 18.31 -6.53 -8.83
CA ILE A 281 18.62 -7.10 -10.15
C ILE A 281 18.13 -6.23 -11.31
N THR A 282 17.21 -5.29 -11.05
CA THR A 282 16.59 -4.42 -12.04
C THR A 282 16.51 -3.00 -11.48
N PRO A 283 16.85 -1.95 -12.25
CA PRO A 283 16.77 -0.58 -11.78
C PRO A 283 15.31 -0.14 -11.61
N VAL A 284 15.00 0.42 -10.45
CA VAL A 284 13.66 0.96 -10.12
C VAL A 284 13.76 2.41 -9.69
N ALA A 285 12.67 3.15 -9.89
CA ALA A 285 12.58 4.54 -9.45
C ALA A 285 12.62 4.60 -7.91
N LEU A 286 13.76 5.04 -7.36
CA LEU A 286 14.05 5.11 -5.93
C LEU A 286 14.30 6.55 -5.49
N GLU A 287 13.94 6.83 -4.24
CA GLU A 287 14.24 8.08 -3.54
C GLU A 287 14.59 7.79 -2.09
N GLU A 288 15.38 8.66 -1.47
CA GLU A 288 15.64 8.59 -0.03
C GLU A 288 14.34 8.78 0.76
N GLN A 289 14.26 8.21 1.93
CA GLN A 289 13.09 8.15 2.83
C GLN A 289 11.92 7.32 2.29
N MET A 290 12.06 6.66 1.15
CA MET A 290 11.04 5.77 0.62
C MET A 290 10.98 4.46 1.41
N ARG A 291 9.77 4.00 1.74
CA ARG A 291 9.51 2.74 2.41
C ARG A 291 9.52 1.58 1.43
N PHE A 292 9.98 0.43 1.91
CA PHE A 292 9.90 -0.84 1.19
C PHE A 292 9.59 -2.00 2.13
N ALA A 293 9.04 -3.07 1.57
CA ALA A 293 8.85 -4.32 2.29
C ALA A 293 9.77 -5.41 1.73
N ILE A 294 10.21 -6.31 2.61
CA ILE A 294 11.02 -7.49 2.25
C ILE A 294 10.14 -8.72 2.38
N ARG A 295 10.10 -9.53 1.32
CA ARG A 295 9.25 -10.73 1.28
C ARG A 295 10.03 -11.97 0.87
N GLU A 296 9.63 -13.09 1.44
CA GLU A 296 10.16 -14.41 1.17
C GLU A 296 9.03 -15.44 1.22
N GLY A 297 8.93 -16.31 0.21
CA GLY A 297 7.92 -17.38 0.18
C GLY A 297 6.47 -16.89 0.35
N GLY A 298 6.15 -15.71 -0.17
CA GLY A 298 4.82 -15.11 -0.07
C GLY A 298 4.52 -14.40 1.26
N ARG A 299 5.49 -14.34 2.21
CA ARG A 299 5.32 -13.67 3.52
C ARG A 299 6.20 -12.42 3.60
N THR A 300 5.71 -11.40 4.29
CA THR A 300 6.51 -10.24 4.65
C THR A 300 7.42 -10.63 5.82
N VAL A 301 8.73 -10.48 5.63
CA VAL A 301 9.75 -10.86 6.61
C VAL A 301 10.53 -9.66 7.16
N GLY A 302 10.31 -8.48 6.58
CA GLY A 302 10.90 -7.25 7.06
C GLY A 302 10.29 -6.03 6.36
N ALA A 303 10.54 -4.87 6.94
CA ALA A 303 10.20 -3.58 6.36
C ALA A 303 11.34 -2.61 6.59
N GLY A 304 11.52 -1.67 5.68
CA GLY A 304 12.60 -0.72 5.79
C GLY A 304 12.32 0.61 5.10
N VAL A 305 13.28 1.51 5.27
CA VAL A 305 13.30 2.84 4.64
C VAL A 305 14.63 3.01 3.92
N VAL A 306 14.59 3.55 2.71
CA VAL A 306 15.80 3.91 1.95
C VAL A 306 16.49 5.08 2.66
N SER A 307 17.68 4.85 3.21
CA SER A 307 18.43 5.88 3.92
C SER A 307 19.43 6.62 3.03
N GLN A 308 19.93 5.96 1.98
CA GLN A 308 20.88 6.55 1.04
C GLN A 308 20.84 5.81 -0.30
N ILE A 309 20.83 6.55 -1.40
CA ILE A 309 21.02 6.02 -2.76
C ILE A 309 22.53 5.90 -3.04
N LEU A 310 22.96 4.79 -3.63
CA LEU A 310 24.38 4.51 -3.93
C LEU A 310 24.67 4.43 -5.45
N ALA A 311 23.75 3.85 -6.25
CA ALA A 311 23.86 3.76 -7.70
C ALA A 311 22.50 3.52 -8.38
#